data_1f91c984c7a8c589d3cd0fc9391319d4
#
_entry.id   1f91c984c7a8c589d3cd0fc9391319d4
#
_cell.length_a   1.000
_cell.length_b   1.000
_cell.length_c   1.000
_cell.angle_alpha   90.00
_cell.angle_beta   90.00
_cell.angle_gamma   90.00
#
_symmetry.space_group_name_H-M   'P 1'
#
loop_
_entity.id
_entity.type
_entity.pdbx_description
1 polymer ?
#
loop_
_entity_poly.entity_id
_entity_poly.type
_entity_poly.pdbx_seq_one_letter_code
_entity_poly.pdbx_strand_id
1 'polypeptide(L)'
;MPNDPGTSLYIRPFLYSTDPTLALHGVHEASFVIILSPSGSYFSDGLKPVPIMVETEDVRAVRGGTGEAKCGGNYGAANRAGDRAIEKGFS
;
A
#
# COMPACT_ATOMS: atom_id res chain seq x y z
N MET A 1 9.58 8.57 -19.77
CA MET A 1 9.86 7.13 -19.50
C MET A 1 11.30 6.98 -19.06
N PRO A 2 11.58 6.26 -17.96
CA PRO A 2 12.96 5.92 -17.60
C PRO A 2 13.56 5.00 -18.68
N ASN A 3 14.80 5.29 -19.06
CA ASN A 3 15.49 4.57 -20.15
C ASN A 3 16.62 3.66 -19.66
N ASP A 4 17.02 3.78 -18.39
CA ASP A 4 18.09 2.96 -17.84
C ASP A 4 17.63 1.51 -17.62
N PRO A 5 18.51 0.51 -17.90
CA PRO A 5 18.19 -0.90 -17.62
C PRO A 5 17.77 -1.12 -16.17
N GLY A 6 16.73 -1.93 -15.94
CA GLY A 6 16.20 -2.22 -14.61
C GLY A 6 15.32 -1.12 -14.00
N THR A 7 15.06 -0.05 -14.74
CA THR A 7 14.11 1.00 -14.32
C THR A 7 12.73 0.82 -14.95
N SER A 8 11.72 1.36 -14.28
CA SER A 8 10.33 1.32 -14.71
C SER A 8 9.62 2.62 -14.37
N LEU A 9 8.44 2.81 -14.93
CA LEU A 9 7.55 3.89 -14.52
C LEU A 9 6.55 3.35 -13.51
N TYR A 10 6.59 3.89 -12.30
CA TYR A 10 5.59 3.60 -11.29
C TYR A 10 4.35 4.45 -11.54
N ILE A 11 3.21 3.80 -11.68
CA ILE A 11 1.91 4.44 -11.91
C ILE A 11 1.05 4.24 -10.67
N ARG A 12 0.67 5.34 -10.02
CA ARG A 12 -0.18 5.34 -8.82
C ARG A 12 -1.51 6.02 -9.09
N PRO A 13 -2.55 5.30 -9.49
CA PRO A 13 -3.92 5.81 -9.47
C PRO A 13 -4.45 5.79 -8.03
N PHE A 14 -5.20 6.82 -7.64
CA PHE A 14 -5.94 6.82 -6.39
C PHE A 14 -7.17 7.73 -6.46
N LEU A 15 -8.12 7.44 -5.60
CA LEU A 15 -9.39 8.15 -5.46
C LEU A 15 -9.53 8.60 -4.02
N TYR A 16 -9.98 9.83 -3.81
CA TYR A 16 -10.30 10.34 -2.46
C TYR A 16 -11.53 11.23 -2.51
N SER A 17 -12.28 11.26 -1.39
CA SER A 17 -13.45 12.12 -1.25
C SER A 17 -13.05 13.60 -1.22
N THR A 18 -13.86 14.40 -1.90
CA THR A 18 -13.79 15.87 -1.87
C THR A 18 -15.07 16.49 -1.28
N ASP A 19 -15.94 15.67 -0.69
CA ASP A 19 -17.13 16.17 -0.02
C ASP A 19 -16.78 17.18 1.08
N PRO A 20 -17.34 18.40 1.09
CA PRO A 20 -16.97 19.45 2.03
C PRO A 20 -17.69 19.31 3.38
N THR A 21 -17.54 18.14 4.02
CA THR A 21 -18.21 17.82 5.27
C THR A 21 -17.38 16.87 6.13
N LEU A 22 -17.55 16.96 7.45
CA LEU A 22 -16.96 16.03 8.43
C LEU A 22 -17.96 14.95 8.88
N ALA A 23 -19.17 14.95 8.35
CA ALA A 23 -20.17 13.94 8.70
C ALA A 23 -19.83 12.56 8.15
N LEU A 24 -20.24 11.52 8.87
CA LEU A 24 -20.16 10.14 8.38
C LEU A 24 -21.29 9.89 7.37
N HIS A 25 -20.92 9.71 6.13
CA HIS A 25 -21.84 9.39 5.03
C HIS A 25 -21.13 8.70 3.89
N GLY A 26 -21.87 8.20 2.92
CA GLY A 26 -21.30 7.72 1.67
C GLY A 26 -20.68 8.87 0.88
N VAL A 27 -19.65 8.60 0.11
CA VAL A 27 -18.98 9.58 -0.74
C VAL A 27 -19.87 9.96 -1.93
N HIS A 28 -20.07 11.25 -2.15
CA HIS A 28 -20.85 11.80 -3.26
C HIS A 28 -19.99 12.55 -4.28
N GLU A 29 -18.85 13.10 -3.82
CA GLU A 29 -17.88 13.78 -4.67
C GLU A 29 -16.48 13.21 -4.40
N ALA A 30 -15.73 12.98 -5.46
CA ALA A 30 -14.38 12.44 -5.37
C ALA A 30 -13.48 12.98 -6.48
N SER A 31 -12.19 13.05 -6.19
CA SER A 31 -11.15 13.29 -7.19
C SER A 31 -10.40 12.01 -7.50
N PHE A 32 -10.20 11.75 -8.79
CA PHE A 32 -9.34 10.69 -9.28
C PHE A 32 -8.02 11.28 -9.76
N VAL A 33 -6.92 10.76 -9.24
CA VAL A 33 -5.57 11.27 -9.50
C VAL A 33 -4.67 10.12 -9.94
N ILE A 34 -3.79 10.40 -10.89
CA ILE A 34 -2.74 9.47 -11.31
C ILE A 34 -1.40 10.17 -11.13
N ILE A 35 -0.54 9.61 -10.26
CA ILE A 35 0.84 10.05 -10.07
C ILE A 35 1.77 9.12 -10.84
N LEU A 36 2.75 9.69 -11.51
CA LEU A 36 3.79 8.97 -12.23
C LEU A 36 5.15 9.25 -11.58
N SER A 37 5.95 8.21 -11.38
CA SER A 37 7.28 8.34 -10.81
C SER A 37 8.26 7.35 -11.47
N PRO A 38 9.49 7.77 -11.82
CA PRO A 38 10.55 6.83 -12.16
C PRO A 38 10.83 5.92 -10.95
N SER A 39 11.01 4.63 -11.19
CA SER A 39 11.29 3.64 -10.15
C SER A 39 12.44 2.73 -10.57
N GLY A 40 13.34 2.46 -9.63
CA GLY A 40 14.36 1.42 -9.76
C GLY A 40 13.82 0.02 -9.41
N SER A 41 14.71 -0.95 -9.22
CA SER A 41 14.34 -2.28 -8.75
C SER A 41 13.73 -2.21 -7.35
N TYR A 42 12.67 -2.97 -7.12
CA TYR A 42 12.04 -3.10 -5.80
C TYR A 42 13.01 -3.71 -4.76
N PHE A 43 13.81 -4.67 -5.19
CA PHE A 43 14.85 -5.27 -4.38
C PHE A 43 16.22 -4.79 -4.87
N SER A 44 16.91 -3.99 -4.04
CA SER A 44 18.24 -3.45 -4.36
C SER A 44 19.29 -4.54 -4.59
N ASP A 45 19.15 -5.66 -3.91
CA ASP A 45 20.09 -6.78 -3.94
C ASP A 45 19.74 -7.86 -4.97
N GLY A 46 18.76 -7.64 -5.83
CA GLY A 46 18.26 -8.61 -6.82
C GLY A 46 17.32 -9.65 -6.22
N LEU A 47 17.20 -10.80 -6.89
CA LEU A 47 16.33 -11.89 -6.46
C LEU A 47 17.01 -12.74 -5.37
N LYS A 48 16.76 -12.41 -4.11
CA LYS A 48 17.20 -13.19 -2.94
C LYS A 48 16.01 -13.59 -2.09
N PRO A 49 16.07 -14.79 -1.43
CA PRO A 49 15.08 -15.12 -0.42
C PRO A 49 15.09 -14.09 0.71
N VAL A 50 13.90 -13.69 1.16
CA VAL A 50 13.73 -12.79 2.29
C VAL A 50 13.01 -13.53 3.42
N PRO A 51 13.43 -13.37 4.68
CA PRO A 51 12.70 -13.92 5.81
C PRO A 51 11.40 -13.13 6.01
N ILE A 52 10.32 -13.84 6.20
CA ILE A 52 9.00 -13.24 6.49
C ILE A 52 8.48 -13.70 7.84
N MET A 53 7.77 -12.80 8.51
CA MET A 53 7.06 -13.11 9.76
C MET A 53 5.60 -13.45 9.45
N VAL A 54 5.10 -14.52 10.07
CA VAL A 54 3.66 -14.80 10.05
C VAL A 54 2.99 -13.96 11.14
N GLU A 55 2.11 -13.06 10.73
CA GLU A 55 1.35 -12.20 11.65
C GLU A 55 0.11 -12.95 12.18
N THR A 56 -0.06 -12.94 13.50
CA THR A 56 -1.16 -13.63 14.19
C THR A 56 -2.00 -12.71 15.09
N GLU A 57 -1.60 -11.46 15.27
CA GLU A 57 -2.27 -10.50 16.15
C GLU A 57 -3.07 -9.46 15.36
N ASP A 58 -2.42 -8.83 14.38
CA ASP A 58 -3.03 -7.80 13.56
C ASP A 58 -3.70 -8.38 12.31
N VAL A 59 -4.84 -7.83 11.95
CA VAL A 59 -5.61 -8.28 10.80
C VAL A 59 -5.73 -7.14 9.79
N ARG A 60 -5.18 -7.35 8.58
CA ARG A 60 -5.32 -6.41 7.46
C ARG A 60 -6.72 -6.44 6.84
N ALA A 61 -7.31 -7.61 6.75
CA ALA A 61 -8.56 -7.84 6.04
C ALA A 61 -9.42 -8.86 6.79
N VAL A 62 -10.70 -8.56 6.90
CA VAL A 62 -11.70 -9.43 7.53
C VAL A 62 -12.83 -9.75 6.56
N ARG A 63 -13.53 -10.83 6.81
CA ARG A 63 -14.74 -11.18 6.04
C ARG A 63 -15.79 -10.06 6.16
N GLY A 64 -16.33 -9.63 5.03
CA GLY A 64 -17.28 -8.52 4.96
C GLY A 64 -16.66 -7.12 5.04
N GLY A 65 -15.33 -7.03 5.13
CA GLY A 65 -14.58 -5.76 5.08
C GLY A 65 -14.12 -5.40 3.67
N THR A 66 -13.13 -4.50 3.60
CA THR A 66 -12.61 -3.91 2.36
C THR A 66 -11.32 -4.57 1.85
N GLY A 67 -11.01 -5.79 2.30
CA GLY A 67 -9.74 -6.47 2.04
C GLY A 67 -9.46 -6.75 0.56
N GLU A 68 -10.48 -6.92 -0.27
CA GLU A 68 -10.36 -7.12 -1.71
C GLU A 68 -10.03 -5.84 -2.49
N ALA A 69 -10.28 -4.68 -1.89
CA ALA A 69 -10.02 -3.38 -2.49
C ALA A 69 -8.69 -2.78 -2.05
N LYS A 70 -8.11 -1.90 -2.86
CA LYS A 70 -6.93 -1.10 -2.49
C LYS A 70 -7.34 0.08 -1.60
N CYS A 71 -8.02 -0.20 -0.50
CA CYS A 71 -8.55 0.77 0.45
C CYS A 71 -7.48 1.13 1.50
N GLY A 72 -7.27 2.44 1.74
CA GLY A 72 -6.24 2.93 2.68
C GLY A 72 -6.39 2.35 4.09
N GLY A 73 -7.60 2.15 4.58
CA GLY A 73 -7.87 1.57 5.89
C GLY A 73 -7.32 0.16 6.12
N ASN A 74 -7.15 -0.62 5.06
CA ASN A 74 -6.57 -1.97 5.17
C ASN A 74 -5.10 -1.96 5.61
N TYR A 75 -4.40 -0.84 5.47
CA TYR A 75 -2.95 -0.78 5.63
C TYR A 75 -2.50 -0.32 7.02
N GLY A 76 -3.38 0.22 7.83
CA GLY A 76 -3.04 0.66 9.19
C GLY A 76 -2.49 -0.47 10.06
N ALA A 77 -3.25 -1.54 10.23
CA ALA A 77 -2.81 -2.72 10.99
C ALA A 77 -1.61 -3.44 10.30
N ALA A 78 -1.62 -3.50 8.97
CA ALA A 78 -0.51 -4.10 8.22
C ALA A 78 0.82 -3.36 8.41
N ASN A 79 0.80 -2.02 8.48
CA ASN A 79 2.01 -1.23 8.74
C ASN A 79 2.56 -1.49 10.13
N ARG A 80 1.70 -1.57 11.16
CA ARG A 80 2.11 -1.91 12.53
C ARG A 80 2.76 -3.30 12.61
N ALA A 81 2.17 -4.27 11.94
CA ALA A 81 2.75 -5.61 11.83
C ALA A 81 4.09 -5.60 11.10
N GLY A 82 4.20 -4.78 10.04
CA GLY A 82 5.46 -4.59 9.29
C GLY A 82 6.57 -4.01 10.16
N ASP A 83 6.28 -2.99 10.95
CA ASP A 83 7.25 -2.39 11.88
C ASP A 83 7.77 -3.44 12.89
N ARG A 84 6.87 -4.24 13.48
CA ARG A 84 7.26 -5.34 14.38
C ARG A 84 8.13 -6.39 13.67
N ALA A 85 7.84 -6.68 12.42
CA ALA A 85 8.65 -7.62 11.63
C ALA A 85 10.07 -7.09 11.43
N ILE A 86 10.20 -5.81 11.04
CA ILE A 86 11.49 -5.14 10.86
C ILE A 86 12.30 -5.11 12.17
N GLU A 87 11.68 -4.76 13.30
CA GLU A 87 12.33 -4.79 14.63
C GLU A 87 12.86 -6.17 15.00
N LYS A 88 12.23 -7.23 14.52
CA LYS A 88 12.66 -8.63 14.73
C LYS A 88 13.63 -9.15 13.65
N GLY A 89 14.04 -8.31 12.70
CA GLY A 89 14.98 -8.67 11.62
C GLY A 89 14.35 -9.35 10.41
N PHE A 90 13.04 -9.25 10.24
CA PHE A 90 12.32 -9.71 9.04
C PHE A 90 12.17 -8.59 8.01
N SER A 91 11.74 -8.95 6.80
CA SER A 91 11.46 -8.00 5.71
C SER A 91 9.96 -7.79 5.53
#